data_0ad9871a9659e349ebfe8d5ca14132ae
#
_entry.id   0ad9871a9659e349ebfe8d5ca14132ae
#
_cell.length_a   1.000
_cell.length_b   1.000
_cell.length_c   1.000
_cell.angle_alpha   90.00
_cell.angle_beta   90.00
_cell.angle_gamma   90.00
#
_symmetry.space_group_name_H-M   'P 1'
#
loop_
_entity.id
_entity.type
_entity.pdbx_description
1 polymer ?
#
loop_
_entity_poly.entity_id
_entity_poly.type
_entity_poly.pdbx_seq_one_letter_code
_entity_poly.pdbx_strand_id
1 'polypeptide(L)'
;ILGIATASVTPWISDLGMGFVAMAFAVVALIRLKHEPHKAYIAIDWDLLLFFAYLFVVIHVMELAHVLDLIGGGIAALEALGTTGYPLALLWTGSIASSVTDNVPLAAVLAKILSTTVPPTPGDSNLWWATIFGCNLGGNFTPIGSASTLVAVAIIHKNKIQLSFFDFVKIAAPFAVMQLILASAYVLLFL
;
A
#
# COMPACT_ATOMS: atom_id res chain seq x y z
N ILE A 1 4.18 6.38 -17.60
CA ILE A 1 4.85 6.33 -16.30
C ILE A 1 5.59 7.64 -16.03
N LEU A 2 6.54 8.08 -16.89
CA LEU A 2 7.29 9.33 -16.71
C LEU A 2 6.37 10.55 -16.53
N GLY A 3 5.31 10.69 -17.33
CA GLY A 3 4.34 11.80 -17.21
C GLY A 3 3.58 11.82 -15.90
N ILE A 4 3.29 10.66 -15.31
CA ILE A 4 2.64 10.56 -14.00
C ILE A 4 3.64 10.87 -12.88
N ALA A 5 4.88 10.39 -13.00
CA ALA A 5 5.94 10.65 -12.02
C ALA A 5 6.35 12.14 -11.97
N THR A 6 6.29 12.86 -13.11
CA THR A 6 6.58 14.29 -13.16
C THR A 6 5.39 15.18 -12.80
N ALA A 7 4.18 14.63 -12.78
CA ALA A 7 2.96 15.37 -12.46
C ALA A 7 2.98 15.96 -11.04
N SER A 8 3.59 15.25 -10.09
CA SER A 8 3.71 15.71 -8.69
C SER A 8 4.72 16.87 -8.52
N VAL A 9 5.62 17.08 -9.49
CA VAL A 9 6.66 18.11 -9.43
C VAL A 9 6.29 19.36 -10.23
N THR A 10 5.30 19.24 -11.13
CA THR A 10 4.89 20.35 -12.01
C THR A 10 3.78 21.16 -11.33
N PRO A 11 4.00 22.46 -10.98
CA PRO A 11 3.08 23.20 -10.11
C PRO A 11 1.64 23.31 -10.61
N TRP A 12 1.41 23.33 -11.90
CA TRP A 12 0.06 23.41 -12.49
C TRP A 12 -0.65 22.06 -12.58
N ILE A 13 0.10 20.97 -12.55
CA ILE A 13 -0.43 19.61 -12.72
C ILE A 13 -0.65 18.97 -11.33
N SER A 14 0.12 19.38 -10.32
CA SER A 14 -0.04 18.92 -8.95
C SER A 14 -1.42 19.23 -8.38
N ASP A 15 -1.98 20.41 -8.72
CA ASP A 15 -3.30 20.85 -8.26
C ASP A 15 -4.45 20.02 -8.87
N LEU A 16 -4.24 19.41 -10.04
CA LEU A 16 -5.23 18.56 -10.70
C LEU A 16 -5.28 17.15 -10.13
N GLY A 17 -4.24 16.75 -9.39
CA GLY A 17 -4.09 15.42 -8.82
C GLY A 17 -3.69 14.34 -9.84
N MET A 18 -3.02 13.31 -9.35
CA MET A 18 -2.49 12.21 -10.19
C MET A 18 -3.59 11.42 -10.93
N GLY A 19 -4.79 11.30 -10.35
CA GLY A 19 -5.92 10.65 -10.99
C GLY A 19 -6.37 11.34 -12.26
N PHE A 20 -6.42 12.67 -12.26
CA PHE A 20 -6.77 13.45 -13.47
C PHE A 20 -5.71 13.24 -14.58
N VAL A 21 -4.44 13.29 -14.23
CA VAL A 21 -3.35 13.06 -15.19
C VAL A 21 -3.42 11.66 -15.79
N ALA A 22 -3.65 10.64 -14.95
CA ALA A 22 -3.83 9.27 -15.43
C ALA A 22 -5.03 9.14 -16.38
N MET A 23 -6.14 9.78 -16.04
CA MET A 23 -7.36 9.79 -16.87
C MET A 23 -7.11 10.50 -18.23
N ALA A 24 -6.37 11.62 -18.23
CA ALA A 24 -6.01 12.31 -19.47
C ALA A 24 -5.16 11.42 -20.39
N PHE A 25 -4.17 10.70 -19.85
CA PHE A 25 -3.41 9.72 -20.61
C PHE A 25 -4.25 8.55 -21.11
N ALA A 26 -5.22 8.07 -20.32
CA ALA A 26 -6.14 7.03 -20.74
C ALA A 26 -7.01 7.49 -21.93
N VAL A 27 -7.52 8.73 -21.90
CA VAL A 27 -8.29 9.31 -23.01
C VAL A 27 -7.41 9.40 -24.28
N VAL A 28 -6.16 9.87 -24.16
CA VAL A 28 -5.24 9.92 -25.30
C VAL A 28 -4.96 8.52 -25.86
N ALA A 29 -4.79 7.53 -25.01
CA ALA A 29 -4.59 6.14 -25.42
C ALA A 29 -5.84 5.59 -26.15
N LEU A 30 -7.05 5.87 -25.66
CA LEU A 30 -8.29 5.46 -26.29
C LEU A 30 -8.49 6.11 -27.66
N ILE A 31 -8.13 7.39 -27.81
CA ILE A 31 -8.16 8.08 -29.13
C ILE A 31 -7.20 7.43 -30.11
N ARG A 32 -6.01 7.01 -29.65
CA ARG A 32 -5.04 6.26 -30.47
C ARG A 32 -5.54 4.88 -30.87
N LEU A 33 -6.26 4.22 -29.98
CA LEU A 33 -6.85 2.87 -30.16
C LEU A 33 -8.28 2.91 -30.71
N LYS A 34 -8.74 4.03 -31.28
CA LYS A 34 -10.13 4.24 -31.74
C LYS A 34 -10.68 3.16 -32.68
N HIS A 35 -9.83 2.41 -33.35
CA HIS A 35 -10.23 1.32 -34.23
C HIS A 35 -10.48 -0.02 -33.53
N GLU A 36 -10.10 -0.14 -32.24
CA GLU A 36 -10.21 -1.37 -31.45
C GLU A 36 -10.67 -1.09 -30.01
N PRO A 37 -11.82 -0.38 -29.81
CA PRO A 37 -12.27 -0.02 -28.45
C PRO A 37 -12.56 -1.26 -27.59
N HIS A 38 -12.95 -2.35 -28.21
CA HIS A 38 -13.21 -3.62 -27.50
C HIS A 38 -11.94 -4.21 -26.87
N LYS A 39 -10.79 -4.13 -27.54
CA LYS A 39 -9.51 -4.56 -26.98
C LYS A 39 -9.09 -3.70 -25.79
N ALA A 40 -9.31 -2.39 -25.87
CA ALA A 40 -9.04 -1.50 -24.75
C ALA A 40 -9.94 -1.82 -23.53
N TYR A 41 -11.22 -2.12 -23.77
CA TYR A 41 -12.16 -2.49 -22.71
C TYR A 41 -11.79 -3.80 -22.01
N ILE A 42 -11.40 -4.82 -22.78
CA ILE A 42 -10.96 -6.12 -22.24
C ILE A 42 -9.62 -6.01 -21.50
N ALA A 43 -8.76 -5.06 -21.87
CA ALA A 43 -7.48 -4.85 -21.22
C ALA A 43 -7.61 -4.20 -19.83
N ILE A 44 -8.77 -3.65 -19.48
CA ILE A 44 -9.05 -3.11 -18.16
C ILE A 44 -9.33 -4.26 -17.20
N ASP A 45 -8.62 -4.29 -16.10
CA ASP A 45 -8.89 -5.22 -14.99
C ASP A 45 -10.09 -4.71 -14.17
N TRP A 46 -11.30 -5.09 -14.63
CA TRP A 46 -12.55 -4.70 -13.99
C TRP A 46 -12.71 -5.29 -12.60
N ASP A 47 -12.18 -6.49 -12.37
CA ASP A 47 -12.25 -7.15 -11.06
C ASP A 47 -11.44 -6.34 -10.04
N LEU A 48 -10.26 -5.86 -10.43
CA LEU A 48 -9.44 -4.99 -9.59
C LEU A 48 -10.13 -3.66 -9.29
N LEU A 49 -10.76 -3.02 -10.30
CA LEU A 49 -11.48 -1.77 -10.10
C LEU A 49 -12.67 -1.93 -9.15
N LEU A 50 -13.45 -2.99 -9.34
CA LEU A 50 -14.58 -3.32 -8.46
C LEU A 50 -14.10 -3.67 -7.05
N PHE A 51 -13.01 -4.40 -6.93
CA PHE A 51 -12.37 -4.68 -5.64
C PHE A 51 -12.07 -3.39 -4.88
N PHE A 52 -11.42 -2.40 -5.49
CA PHE A 52 -11.16 -1.12 -4.85
C PHE A 52 -12.45 -0.34 -4.52
N ALA A 53 -13.42 -0.33 -5.42
CA ALA A 53 -14.70 0.33 -5.16
C ALA A 53 -15.37 -0.26 -3.91
N TYR A 54 -15.46 -1.58 -3.81
CA TYR A 54 -16.03 -2.26 -2.64
C TYR A 54 -15.17 -2.08 -1.38
N LEU A 55 -13.85 -2.08 -1.52
CA LEU A 55 -12.93 -1.81 -0.42
C LEU A 55 -13.22 -0.45 0.25
N PHE A 56 -13.36 0.61 -0.54
CA PHE A 56 -13.68 1.94 0.00
C PHE A 56 -15.07 2.00 0.66
N VAL A 57 -16.06 1.28 0.12
CA VAL A 57 -17.36 1.14 0.76
C VAL A 57 -17.23 0.44 2.11
N VAL A 58 -16.47 -0.65 2.19
CA VAL A 58 -16.24 -1.39 3.45
C VAL A 58 -15.53 -0.51 4.47
N ILE A 59 -14.47 0.23 4.07
CA ILE A 59 -13.76 1.15 4.97
C ILE A 59 -14.71 2.22 5.49
N HIS A 60 -15.57 2.78 4.65
CA HIS A 60 -16.56 3.78 5.08
C HIS A 60 -17.59 3.19 6.05
N VAL A 61 -18.05 1.98 5.82
CA VAL A 61 -18.96 1.29 6.75
C VAL A 61 -18.27 1.02 8.09
N MET A 62 -16.98 0.62 8.09
CA MET A 62 -16.19 0.44 9.31
C MET A 62 -16.03 1.76 10.09
N GLU A 63 -15.88 2.88 9.38
CA GLU A 63 -15.84 4.21 9.97
C GLU A 63 -17.17 4.54 10.68
N LEU A 64 -18.29 4.39 9.96
CA LEU A 64 -19.63 4.62 10.52
C LEU A 64 -19.97 3.71 11.71
N ALA A 65 -19.45 2.49 11.69
CA ALA A 65 -19.63 1.51 12.76
C ALA A 65 -18.64 1.68 13.93
N HIS A 66 -17.80 2.73 13.91
CA HIS A 66 -16.76 2.99 14.93
C HIS A 66 -15.73 1.85 15.11
N VAL A 67 -15.60 0.96 14.13
CA VAL A 67 -14.59 -0.11 14.17
C VAL A 67 -13.19 0.46 14.01
N LEU A 68 -13.05 1.51 13.18
CA LEU A 68 -11.76 2.18 13.00
C LEU A 68 -11.28 2.88 14.26
N ASP A 69 -12.20 3.35 15.12
CA ASP A 69 -11.87 3.99 16.41
C ASP A 69 -11.24 2.98 17.37
N LEU A 70 -11.70 1.73 17.36
CA LEU A 70 -11.10 0.66 18.18
C LEU A 70 -9.65 0.36 17.75
N ILE A 71 -9.40 0.25 16.44
CA ILE A 71 -8.05 0.04 15.89
C ILE A 71 -7.20 1.28 16.13
N GLY A 72 -7.79 2.46 15.92
CA GLY A 72 -7.15 3.75 16.16
C GLY A 72 -6.71 3.93 17.62
N GLY A 73 -7.53 3.48 18.58
CA GLY A 73 -7.16 3.46 20.00
C GLY A 73 -5.90 2.61 20.27
N GLY A 74 -5.76 1.47 19.59
CA GLY A 74 -4.56 0.65 19.65
C GLY A 74 -3.33 1.35 19.05
N ILE A 75 -3.52 2.06 17.93
CA ILE A 75 -2.44 2.83 17.28
C ILE A 75 -2.06 4.05 18.14
N ALA A 76 -3.03 4.76 18.70
CA ALA A 76 -2.80 5.89 19.59
C ALA A 76 -2.02 5.48 20.85
N ALA A 77 -2.22 4.26 21.37
CA ALA A 77 -1.43 3.75 22.48
C ALA A 77 0.08 3.65 22.15
N LEU A 78 0.45 3.52 20.88
CA LEU A 78 1.85 3.53 20.45
C LEU A 78 2.51 4.91 20.57
N GLU A 79 1.71 5.99 20.63
CA GLU A 79 2.20 7.36 20.83
C GLU A 79 2.96 7.50 22.17
N ALA A 80 2.60 6.71 23.17
CA ALA A 80 3.31 6.64 24.46
C ALA A 80 4.79 6.23 24.31
N LEU A 81 5.19 5.67 23.18
CA LEU A 81 6.58 5.32 22.87
C LEU A 81 7.43 6.53 22.43
N GLY A 82 6.80 7.70 22.34
CA GLY A 82 7.46 8.96 21.97
C GLY A 82 7.75 9.08 20.49
N THR A 83 8.34 10.21 20.10
CA THR A 83 8.55 10.63 18.70
C THR A 83 9.36 9.65 17.86
N THR A 84 10.27 8.91 18.47
CA THR A 84 11.12 7.92 17.80
C THR A 84 10.50 6.52 17.83
N GLY A 85 9.89 6.15 18.96
CA GLY A 85 9.33 4.81 19.15
C GLY A 85 8.03 4.60 18.39
N TYR A 86 7.19 5.63 18.28
CA TYR A 86 5.90 5.54 17.63
C TYR A 86 6.00 5.18 16.13
N PRO A 87 6.79 5.87 15.29
CA PRO A 87 6.93 5.49 13.89
C PRO A 87 7.52 4.09 13.71
N LEU A 88 8.49 3.70 14.55
CA LEU A 88 9.05 2.36 14.49
C LEU A 88 8.03 1.29 14.86
N ALA A 89 7.27 1.48 15.93
CA ALA A 89 6.23 0.55 16.32
C ALA A 89 5.17 0.41 15.23
N LEU A 90 4.77 1.51 14.60
CA LEU A 90 3.82 1.51 13.49
C LEU A 90 4.37 0.78 12.26
N LEU A 91 5.64 0.98 11.92
CA LEU A 91 6.33 0.28 10.84
C LEU A 91 6.33 -1.24 11.07
N TRP A 92 6.74 -1.69 12.26
CA TRP A 92 6.84 -3.11 12.54
C TRP A 92 5.47 -3.78 12.73
N THR A 93 4.53 -3.15 13.42
CA THR A 93 3.16 -3.68 13.58
C THR A 93 2.42 -3.71 12.25
N GLY A 94 2.55 -2.66 11.42
CA GLY A 94 2.03 -2.63 10.07
C GLY A 94 2.62 -3.74 9.19
N SER A 95 3.92 -4.01 9.33
CA SER A 95 4.59 -5.09 8.62
C SER A 95 4.10 -6.48 9.03
N ILE A 96 3.93 -6.73 10.33
CA ILE A 96 3.39 -8.00 10.83
C ILE A 96 1.96 -8.20 10.32
N ALA A 97 1.12 -7.18 10.39
CA ALA A 97 -0.24 -7.25 9.87
C ALA A 97 -0.26 -7.49 8.34
N SER A 98 0.60 -6.79 7.58
CA SER A 98 0.70 -6.94 6.13
C SER A 98 1.23 -8.31 5.69
N SER A 99 1.97 -9.00 6.56
CA SER A 99 2.47 -10.35 6.22
C SER A 99 1.37 -11.40 6.03
N VAL A 100 0.18 -11.16 6.59
CA VAL A 100 -0.98 -12.09 6.55
C VAL A 100 -2.22 -11.47 5.90
N THR A 101 -2.16 -10.19 5.52
CA THR A 101 -3.23 -9.48 4.82
C THR A 101 -2.67 -8.82 3.56
N ASP A 102 -3.53 -8.52 2.59
CA ASP A 102 -3.09 -7.73 1.43
C ASP A 102 -2.66 -6.34 1.91
N ASN A 103 -1.51 -5.89 1.41
CA ASN A 103 -0.88 -4.62 1.79
C ASN A 103 -1.73 -3.39 1.40
N VAL A 104 -2.47 -3.45 0.30
CA VAL A 104 -3.25 -2.30 -0.20
C VAL A 104 -4.46 -1.99 0.69
N PRO A 105 -5.34 -2.96 1.02
CA PRO A 105 -6.41 -2.76 1.99
C PRO A 105 -5.91 -2.29 3.36
N LEU A 106 -4.85 -2.92 3.87
CA LEU A 106 -4.26 -2.54 5.15
C LEU A 106 -3.76 -1.09 5.15
N ALA A 107 -3.02 -0.71 4.11
CA ALA A 107 -2.52 0.66 3.97
C ALA A 107 -3.67 1.68 3.91
N ALA A 108 -4.76 1.37 3.20
CA ALA A 108 -5.92 2.24 3.11
C ALA A 108 -6.62 2.42 4.48
N VAL A 109 -6.77 1.34 5.25
CA VAL A 109 -7.34 1.39 6.61
C VAL A 109 -6.44 2.20 7.55
N LEU A 110 -5.13 1.94 7.57
CA LEU A 110 -4.18 2.66 8.41
C LEU A 110 -4.09 4.15 8.02
N ALA A 111 -4.09 4.46 6.72
CA ALA A 111 -4.13 5.84 6.25
C ALA A 111 -5.39 6.57 6.72
N LYS A 112 -6.55 5.91 6.68
CA LYS A 112 -7.80 6.49 7.18
C LYS A 112 -7.72 6.74 8.68
N ILE A 113 -7.22 5.80 9.46
CA ILE A 113 -7.06 5.96 10.91
C ILE A 113 -6.11 7.11 11.22
N LEU A 114 -4.92 7.15 10.59
CA LEU A 114 -3.97 8.23 10.81
C LEU A 114 -4.55 9.60 10.45
N SER A 115 -5.30 9.69 9.36
CA SER A 115 -5.92 10.97 8.94
C SER A 115 -6.98 11.49 9.92
N THR A 116 -7.55 10.62 10.76
CA THR A 116 -8.57 10.98 11.75
C THR A 116 -8.02 11.14 13.16
N THR A 117 -6.95 10.41 13.51
CA THR A 117 -6.40 10.39 14.87
C THR A 117 -5.19 11.31 15.04
N VAL A 118 -4.43 11.55 13.98
CA VAL A 118 -3.21 12.39 14.01
C VAL A 118 -3.53 13.71 13.31
N PRO A 119 -3.55 14.85 14.04
CA PRO A 119 -3.70 16.14 13.40
C PRO A 119 -2.53 16.41 12.45
N PRO A 120 -2.75 17.04 11.29
CA PRO A 120 -1.67 17.36 10.35
C PRO A 120 -0.73 18.39 10.96
N THR A 121 0.39 17.96 11.52
CA THR A 121 1.44 18.82 12.03
C THR A 121 2.70 18.71 11.16
N PRO A 122 3.49 19.80 11.04
CA PRO A 122 4.80 19.72 10.39
C PRO A 122 5.69 18.73 11.17
N GLY A 123 6.06 17.62 10.56
CA GLY A 123 6.83 16.54 11.18
C GLY A 123 6.13 15.18 11.18
N ASP A 124 4.83 15.11 10.89
CA ASP A 124 4.08 13.84 10.84
C ASP A 124 4.42 12.96 9.62
N SER A 125 5.30 13.43 8.74
CA SER A 125 5.78 12.65 7.60
C SER A 125 6.32 11.29 8.02
N ASN A 126 6.92 11.17 9.20
CA ASN A 126 7.49 9.94 9.74
C ASN A 126 6.46 8.83 9.89
N LEU A 127 5.26 9.15 10.38
CA LEU A 127 4.17 8.18 10.58
C LEU A 127 3.63 7.68 9.24
N TRP A 128 3.49 8.57 8.27
CA TRP A 128 3.05 8.21 6.93
C TRP A 128 4.07 7.31 6.22
N TRP A 129 5.35 7.68 6.30
CA TRP A 129 6.42 6.86 5.75
C TRP A 129 6.56 5.52 6.46
N ALA A 130 6.46 5.50 7.79
CA ALA A 130 6.47 4.26 8.57
C ALA A 130 5.32 3.32 8.16
N THR A 131 4.12 3.87 7.95
CA THR A 131 2.95 3.11 7.47
C THR A 131 3.18 2.56 6.07
N ILE A 132 3.68 3.39 5.15
CA ILE A 132 3.96 2.97 3.76
C ILE A 132 5.00 1.85 3.75
N PHE A 133 6.12 2.02 4.46
CA PHE A 133 7.17 0.99 4.52
C PHE A 133 6.67 -0.27 5.21
N GLY A 134 5.98 -0.14 6.35
CA GLY A 134 5.44 -1.28 7.08
C GLY A 134 4.51 -2.12 6.22
N CYS A 135 3.50 -1.52 5.62
CA CYS A 135 2.55 -2.23 4.76
C CYS A 135 3.23 -2.87 3.54
N ASN A 136 4.07 -2.13 2.83
CA ASN A 136 4.66 -2.65 1.60
C ASN A 136 5.72 -3.71 1.85
N LEU A 137 6.63 -3.49 2.79
CA LEU A 137 7.71 -4.44 3.07
C LEU A 137 7.21 -5.68 3.80
N GLY A 138 6.16 -5.51 4.64
CA GLY A 138 5.49 -6.62 5.32
C GLY A 138 4.88 -7.64 4.36
N GLY A 139 4.34 -7.18 3.23
CA GLY A 139 3.80 -8.04 2.19
C GLY A 139 4.82 -8.99 1.55
N ASN A 140 6.11 -8.77 1.77
CA ASN A 140 7.17 -9.64 1.26
C ASN A 140 7.46 -10.85 2.16
N PHE A 141 6.93 -10.92 3.38
CA PHE A 141 7.20 -12.03 4.31
C PHE A 141 6.58 -13.35 3.88
N THR A 142 5.38 -13.29 3.32
CA THR A 142 4.62 -14.49 2.97
C THR A 142 4.12 -14.43 1.52
N PRO A 143 3.83 -15.58 0.92
CA PRO A 143 3.28 -15.62 -0.43
C PRO A 143 1.88 -14.99 -0.54
N ILE A 144 1.17 -14.78 0.56
CA ILE A 144 -0.19 -14.20 0.61
C ILE A 144 -0.21 -12.73 1.04
N GLY A 145 0.94 -12.17 1.43
CA GLY A 145 1.05 -10.79 1.94
C GLY A 145 0.89 -9.72 0.87
N SER A 146 0.90 -10.06 -0.41
CA SER A 146 0.62 -9.13 -1.50
C SER A 146 0.15 -9.85 -2.77
N ALA A 147 -0.66 -9.16 -3.58
CA ALA A 147 -1.12 -9.68 -4.87
C ALA A 147 0.06 -10.01 -5.81
N SER A 148 1.14 -9.23 -5.76
CA SER A 148 2.32 -9.47 -6.61
C SER A 148 3.07 -10.75 -6.22
N THR A 149 3.18 -11.07 -4.94
CA THR A 149 3.80 -12.32 -4.48
C THR A 149 2.93 -13.52 -4.84
N LEU A 150 1.60 -13.42 -4.73
CA LEU A 150 0.68 -14.46 -5.19
C LEU A 150 0.85 -14.76 -6.68
N VAL A 151 0.91 -13.74 -7.51
CA VAL A 151 1.14 -13.90 -8.96
C VAL A 151 2.50 -14.55 -9.23
N ALA A 152 3.55 -14.11 -8.55
CA ALA A 152 4.89 -14.69 -8.70
C ALA A 152 4.90 -16.19 -8.35
N VAL A 153 4.28 -16.58 -7.23
CA VAL A 153 4.18 -17.97 -6.81
C VAL A 153 3.33 -18.79 -7.80
N ALA A 154 2.24 -18.21 -8.33
CA ALA A 154 1.42 -18.87 -9.35
C ALA A 154 2.23 -19.15 -10.64
N ILE A 155 3.08 -18.20 -11.06
CA ILE A 155 3.97 -18.38 -12.21
C ILE A 155 5.01 -19.50 -11.94
N ILE A 156 5.60 -19.52 -10.73
CA ILE A 156 6.55 -20.56 -10.32
C ILE A 156 5.89 -21.94 -10.39
N HIS A 157 4.69 -22.09 -9.84
CA HIS A 157 3.94 -23.36 -9.90
C HIS A 157 3.55 -23.76 -11.33
N LYS A 158 3.17 -22.78 -12.17
CA LYS A 158 2.89 -23.01 -13.60
C LYS A 158 4.10 -23.61 -14.33
N ASN A 159 5.31 -23.24 -13.94
CA ASN A 159 6.56 -23.78 -14.47
C ASN A 159 6.98 -25.10 -13.80
N LYS A 160 6.06 -25.76 -13.07
CA LYS A 160 6.27 -27.05 -12.41
C LYS A 160 7.35 -27.03 -11.31
N ILE A 161 7.71 -25.88 -10.83
CA ILE A 161 8.61 -25.73 -9.67
C ILE A 161 7.73 -25.76 -8.43
N GLN A 162 7.96 -26.74 -7.55
CA GLN A 162 7.23 -26.84 -6.30
C GLN A 162 7.87 -25.90 -5.28
N LEU A 163 7.10 -24.90 -4.82
CA LEU A 163 7.47 -23.99 -3.76
C LEU A 163 6.40 -24.03 -2.69
N SER A 164 6.73 -24.60 -1.53
CA SER A 164 5.80 -24.60 -0.40
C SER A 164 5.74 -23.22 0.26
N PHE A 165 4.67 -22.97 1.04
CA PHE A 165 4.53 -21.77 1.83
C PHE A 165 5.76 -21.55 2.73
N PHE A 166 6.19 -22.57 3.45
CA PHE A 166 7.34 -22.46 4.36
C PHE A 166 8.67 -22.28 3.64
N ASP A 167 8.84 -22.85 2.45
CA ASP A 167 10.07 -22.63 1.67
C ASP A 167 10.16 -21.20 1.17
N PHE A 168 9.02 -20.63 0.76
CA PHE A 168 8.95 -19.21 0.43
C PHE A 168 9.35 -18.36 1.64
N VAL A 169 8.70 -18.58 2.80
CA VAL A 169 8.96 -17.80 4.02
C VAL A 169 10.43 -17.90 4.46
N LYS A 170 11.03 -19.09 4.41
CA LYS A 170 12.46 -19.26 4.76
C LYS A 170 13.39 -18.39 3.92
N ILE A 171 13.06 -18.18 2.65
CA ILE A 171 13.87 -17.38 1.74
C ILE A 171 13.53 -15.89 1.88
N ALA A 172 12.24 -15.58 1.94
CA ALA A 172 11.72 -14.22 1.91
C ALA A 172 11.88 -13.48 3.25
N ALA A 173 11.68 -14.16 4.39
CA ALA A 173 11.70 -13.52 5.70
C ALA A 173 13.05 -12.86 6.06
N PRO A 174 14.23 -13.47 5.86
CA PRO A 174 15.50 -12.79 6.12
C PRO A 174 15.68 -11.54 5.27
N PHE A 175 15.24 -11.58 4.00
CA PHE A 175 15.28 -10.43 3.10
C PHE A 175 14.32 -9.33 3.55
N ALA A 176 13.08 -9.68 3.91
CA ALA A 176 12.09 -8.74 4.41
C ALA A 176 12.54 -8.07 5.73
N VAL A 177 13.11 -8.84 6.66
CA VAL A 177 13.70 -8.30 7.90
C VAL A 177 14.83 -7.31 7.58
N MET A 178 15.72 -7.65 6.66
CA MET A 178 16.79 -6.74 6.24
C MET A 178 16.21 -5.43 5.69
N GLN A 179 15.19 -5.51 4.83
CA GLN A 179 14.51 -4.32 4.29
C GLN A 179 13.87 -3.48 5.41
N LEU A 180 13.22 -4.12 6.39
CA LEU A 180 12.63 -3.41 7.53
C LEU A 180 13.68 -2.74 8.42
N ILE A 181 14.83 -3.35 8.63
CA ILE A 181 15.94 -2.72 9.35
C ILE A 181 16.43 -1.48 8.61
N LEU A 182 16.61 -1.58 7.28
CA LEU A 182 16.99 -0.43 6.46
C LEU A 182 15.92 0.67 6.48
N ALA A 183 14.64 0.32 6.38
CA ALA A 183 13.54 1.26 6.48
C ALA A 183 13.47 1.92 7.88
N SER A 184 13.71 1.13 8.94
CA SER A 184 13.79 1.66 10.31
C SER A 184 14.94 2.67 10.46
N ALA A 185 16.11 2.34 9.92
CA ALA A 185 17.25 3.25 9.92
C ALA A 185 16.93 4.54 9.11
N TYR A 186 16.27 4.40 7.98
CA TYR A 186 15.85 5.56 7.17
C TYR A 186 14.87 6.47 7.92
N VAL A 187 13.83 5.89 8.54
CA VAL A 187 12.85 6.64 9.35
C VAL A 187 13.52 7.35 10.52
N LEU A 188 14.53 6.73 11.16
CA LEU A 188 15.23 7.32 12.30
C LEU A 188 16.23 8.42 11.93
N LEU A 189 16.86 8.34 10.76
CA LEU A 189 17.99 9.21 10.42
C LEU A 189 17.58 10.38 9.50
N PHE A 190 16.51 10.23 8.73
CA PHE A 190 16.16 11.18 7.67
C PHE A 190 14.75 11.77 7.81
N LEU A 191 13.94 11.25 8.66
CA LEU A 191 12.58 11.72 8.91
C LEU A 191 12.38 12.10 10.38
#